data_9d19dbce1d1043665da1fbbd2aa026fc
#
_entry.id   9d19dbce1d1043665da1fbbd2aa026fc
#
_cell.length_a   1.000
_cell.length_b   1.000
_cell.length_c   1.000
_cell.angle_alpha   90.00
_cell.angle_beta   90.00
_cell.angle_gamma   90.00
#
_symmetry.space_group_name_H-M   'P 1'
#
loop_
_entity.id
_entity.type
_entity.pdbx_description
1 polymer ?
#
loop_
_entity_poly.entity_id
_entity_poly.type
_entity_poly.pdbx_seq_one_letter_code
_entity_poly.pdbx_strand_id
1 'polypeptide(L)'
;VSVTRVRARKGGPVLQPPGRLPGLRRVSTRFGRLLGKRFTHKNIGVLTEVLRAYVGLRRFEKSIRGHGVNIFTQWVGDPDALGSAVMLQAILGELGASEVRILTGSLGHPQNRNLVEKCRIRLFEPNAGRIPDGLNCMVDTSPPLGTANTGRAEPVTDYFFVADHHADPEDVERACRDHGVKRVQLAFVGLPVGSTSAFLAALGLLFDVWETIGPAGRAAAGLGIYTDTSALLHGPTALDFRMFEKLTRDDDTSDVLDELRDYRLPPEWFIHRAVAFQNMLTRGAVRVAAVGYVRDAERDVIAEIASELLRIEGTSIATAVAVTDLGTEVSIRADSRLLGRDHQRIVDVIDHLLEYAFPGVSGFKYERRPPHRVEGGACIPHEQSEELMWRLGATRGGPDGQEALLEHCRSIARALIAVLEDLKFARPAETAGLL
;
A
#
# COMPACT_ATOMS: atom_id res chain seq x y z
N VAL A 1 12.17 20.70 23.96
CA VAL A 1 11.31 19.97 23.04
C VAL A 1 10.29 19.23 23.90
N SER A 2 9.04 19.71 23.87
CA SER A 2 7.93 19.26 24.71
C SER A 2 7.40 17.92 24.21
N VAL A 3 7.52 16.86 25.00
CA VAL A 3 6.82 15.61 24.81
C VAL A 3 5.39 15.81 25.27
N THR A 4 4.45 15.95 24.34
CA THR A 4 3.03 16.09 24.64
C THR A 4 2.51 14.77 25.22
N ARG A 5 2.23 14.77 26.53
CA ARG A 5 1.49 13.69 27.19
C ARG A 5 0.05 13.70 26.68
N VAL A 6 -0.34 12.73 25.88
CA VAL A 6 -1.73 12.49 25.56
C VAL A 6 -2.48 12.09 26.83
N ARG A 7 -3.38 12.97 27.29
CA ARG A 7 -4.33 12.66 28.39
C ARG A 7 -5.42 11.76 27.83
N ALA A 8 -5.50 10.53 28.32
CA ALA A 8 -6.60 9.61 28.04
C ALA A 8 -7.94 10.26 28.44
N ARG A 9 -8.81 10.51 27.45
CA ARG A 9 -10.24 10.79 27.67
C ARG A 9 -10.96 9.47 27.93
N LYS A 10 -11.83 9.44 28.94
CA LYS A 10 -12.65 8.29 29.32
C LYS A 10 -13.57 7.92 28.13
N GLY A 11 -13.41 6.69 27.58
CA GLY A 11 -14.36 6.09 26.64
C GLY A 11 -13.88 5.74 25.24
N GLY A 12 -12.59 5.95 24.89
CA GLY A 12 -12.01 5.50 23.62
C GLY A 12 -11.21 4.20 23.76
N PRO A 13 -10.86 3.51 22.63
CA PRO A 13 -10.02 2.33 22.68
C PRO A 13 -8.69 2.68 23.37
N VAL A 14 -8.41 1.98 24.48
CA VAL A 14 -7.30 2.34 25.39
C VAL A 14 -6.00 1.83 24.79
N LEU A 15 -5.19 2.74 24.24
CA LEU A 15 -3.78 2.49 23.97
C LEU A 15 -3.03 2.44 25.31
N GLN A 16 -2.64 1.25 25.78
CA GLN A 16 -1.91 1.13 27.03
C GLN A 16 -0.40 1.35 26.84
N PRO A 17 0.24 2.25 27.62
CA PRO A 17 1.68 2.42 27.57
C PRO A 17 2.41 1.20 28.17
N PRO A 18 3.56 0.79 27.62
CA PRO A 18 4.31 -0.36 28.10
C PRO A 18 4.97 -0.10 29.45
N GLY A 19 4.86 -1.08 30.37
CA GLY A 19 5.55 -1.11 31.65
C GLY A 19 7.07 -1.38 31.52
N ARG A 20 7.84 -1.11 32.57
CA ARG A 20 9.29 -1.39 32.63
C ARG A 20 9.56 -2.90 32.61
N LEU A 21 10.54 -3.35 31.79
CA LEU A 21 10.88 -4.76 31.60
C LEU A 21 12.32 -5.10 32.01
N PRO A 22 12.51 -6.31 32.58
CA PRO A 22 13.84 -6.90 32.74
C PRO A 22 14.35 -7.48 31.42
N GLY A 23 15.59 -7.20 31.04
CA GLY A 23 16.24 -7.77 29.85
C GLY A 23 16.73 -6.78 28.79
N LEU A 24 16.38 -5.50 28.89
CA LEU A 24 16.75 -4.44 27.96
C LEU A 24 18.27 -4.31 27.65
N ARG A 25 19.16 -4.72 28.58
CA ARG A 25 20.62 -4.65 28.34
C ARG A 25 21.11 -5.58 27.25
N ARG A 26 20.58 -6.81 27.13
CA ARG A 26 20.98 -7.75 26.04
C ARG A 26 20.42 -7.30 24.68
N VAL A 27 19.19 -6.79 24.69
CA VAL A 27 18.52 -6.24 23.50
C VAL A 27 19.27 -5.00 23.01
N SER A 28 19.65 -4.07 23.91
CA SER A 28 20.40 -2.86 23.55
C SER A 28 21.76 -3.17 22.93
N THR A 29 22.44 -4.24 23.37
CA THR A 29 23.76 -4.64 22.80
C THR A 29 23.62 -5.23 21.41
N ARG A 30 22.61 -6.08 21.15
CA ARG A 30 22.29 -6.59 19.81
C ARG A 30 21.87 -5.45 18.89
N PHE A 31 21.02 -4.58 19.36
CA PHE A 31 20.54 -3.40 18.64
C PHE A 31 21.67 -2.40 18.33
N GLY A 32 22.54 -2.13 19.27
CA GLY A 32 23.72 -1.26 19.07
C GLY A 32 24.70 -1.79 18.02
N ARG A 33 24.87 -3.11 17.93
CA ARG A 33 25.65 -3.74 16.84
C ARG A 33 24.98 -3.63 15.48
N LEU A 34 23.65 -3.57 15.46
CA LEU A 34 22.81 -3.47 14.28
C LEU A 34 22.92 -2.09 13.61
N LEU A 35 22.97 -1.06 14.42
CA LEU A 35 22.81 0.32 13.98
C LEU A 35 24.13 1.03 13.63
N GLY A 36 25.25 0.51 14.10
CA GLY A 36 26.55 1.16 13.87
C GLY A 36 26.65 2.56 14.51
N LYS A 37 27.81 3.22 14.33
CA LYS A 37 28.12 4.49 15.03
C LYS A 37 27.42 5.76 14.48
N ARG A 38 26.53 5.66 13.48
CA ARG A 38 25.94 6.83 12.78
C ARG A 38 24.40 6.89 12.89
N PHE A 39 23.87 6.99 14.10
CA PHE A 39 22.44 7.25 14.28
C PHE A 39 22.18 8.73 14.59
N THR A 40 21.28 9.34 13.80
CA THR A 40 20.80 10.70 14.03
C THR A 40 19.55 10.67 14.93
N HIS A 41 19.19 11.81 15.53
CA HIS A 41 17.98 11.92 16.36
C HIS A 41 16.68 11.47 15.66
N LYS A 42 16.58 11.58 14.34
CA LYS A 42 15.42 11.11 13.57
C LYS A 42 15.24 9.59 13.62
N ASN A 43 16.32 8.84 13.74
CA ASN A 43 16.29 7.38 13.78
C ASN A 43 15.96 6.81 15.16
N ILE A 44 16.05 7.62 16.21
CA ILE A 44 15.73 7.18 17.59
C ILE A 44 14.25 6.87 17.73
N GLY A 45 13.37 7.61 17.06
CA GLY A 45 11.92 7.38 17.09
C GLY A 45 11.54 5.99 16.59
N VAL A 46 12.02 5.61 15.39
CA VAL A 46 11.74 4.29 14.78
C VAL A 46 12.22 3.16 15.68
N LEU A 47 13.44 3.30 16.23
CA LEU A 47 14.02 2.28 17.12
C LEU A 47 13.24 2.11 18.40
N THR A 48 12.68 3.21 18.92
CA THR A 48 11.80 3.17 20.07
C THR A 48 10.54 2.38 19.75
N GLU A 49 9.95 2.55 18.56
CA GLU A 49 8.77 1.79 18.14
C GLU A 49 9.09 0.29 17.95
N VAL A 50 10.22 -0.06 17.34
CA VAL A 50 10.66 -1.46 17.22
C VAL A 50 10.86 -2.09 18.61
N LEU A 51 11.47 -1.39 19.55
CA LEU A 51 11.62 -1.87 20.93
C LEU A 51 10.28 -1.99 21.66
N ARG A 52 9.36 -1.03 21.46
CA ARG A 52 8.00 -1.12 22.01
C ARG A 52 7.26 -2.34 21.47
N ALA A 53 7.38 -2.64 20.18
CA ALA A 53 6.77 -3.79 19.55
C ALA A 53 7.36 -5.10 20.12
N TYR A 54 8.68 -5.19 20.20
CA TYR A 54 9.37 -6.33 20.80
C TYR A 54 8.89 -6.61 22.24
N VAL A 55 8.91 -5.57 23.06
CA VAL A 55 8.49 -5.63 24.46
C VAL A 55 7.01 -6.00 24.57
N GLY A 56 6.15 -5.39 23.76
CA GLY A 56 4.73 -5.68 23.70
C GLY A 56 4.44 -7.13 23.36
N LEU A 57 5.03 -7.65 22.28
CA LEU A 57 4.85 -9.05 21.87
C LEU A 57 5.38 -10.03 22.93
N ARG A 58 6.56 -9.80 23.53
CA ARG A 58 7.06 -10.62 24.63
C ARG A 58 6.15 -10.60 25.85
N ARG A 59 5.55 -9.46 26.19
CA ARG A 59 4.59 -9.35 27.28
C ARG A 59 3.35 -10.22 27.07
N PHE A 60 2.91 -10.31 25.80
CA PHE A 60 1.73 -11.07 25.41
C PHE A 60 2.05 -12.49 24.90
N GLU A 61 3.28 -12.97 25.05
CA GLU A 61 3.69 -14.31 24.58
C GLU A 61 2.75 -15.43 25.09
N LYS A 62 2.31 -15.34 26.35
CA LYS A 62 1.37 -16.33 26.90
C LYS A 62 0.00 -16.33 26.23
N SER A 63 -0.44 -15.15 25.73
CA SER A 63 -1.71 -15.01 25.01
C SER A 63 -1.60 -15.42 23.55
N ILE A 64 -0.40 -15.47 23.01
CA ILE A 64 -0.12 -15.90 21.63
C ILE A 64 0.06 -17.42 21.59
N ARG A 65 0.78 -17.97 22.57
CA ARG A 65 1.14 -19.37 22.63
C ARG A 65 -0.07 -20.29 22.57
N GLY A 66 -0.10 -21.21 21.59
CA GLY A 66 -1.18 -22.17 21.38
C GLY A 66 -2.44 -21.61 20.73
N HIS A 67 -2.48 -20.31 20.40
CA HIS A 67 -3.62 -19.70 19.70
C HIS A 67 -3.34 -19.56 18.19
N GLY A 68 -4.41 -19.66 17.39
CA GLY A 68 -4.37 -19.28 15.98
C GLY A 68 -4.26 -17.77 15.82
N VAL A 69 -3.57 -17.31 14.78
CA VAL A 69 -3.43 -15.89 14.46
C VAL A 69 -3.76 -15.64 13.01
N ASN A 70 -4.53 -14.61 12.73
CA ASN A 70 -4.88 -14.13 11.41
C ASN A 70 -4.12 -12.83 11.14
N ILE A 71 -3.37 -12.76 10.04
CA ILE A 71 -2.67 -11.56 9.58
C ILE A 71 -3.40 -11.05 8.34
N PHE A 72 -3.98 -9.88 8.44
CA PHE A 72 -4.64 -9.18 7.34
C PHE A 72 -3.68 -8.20 6.68
N THR A 73 -3.70 -8.17 5.36
CA THR A 73 -3.04 -7.14 4.55
C THR A 73 -4.08 -6.20 3.95
N GLN A 74 -3.67 -5.22 3.15
CA GLN A 74 -4.59 -4.46 2.30
C GLN A 74 -5.26 -5.36 1.26
N TRP A 75 -6.36 -4.85 0.60
CA TRP A 75 -7.15 -5.64 -0.37
C TRP A 75 -6.29 -6.23 -1.48
N VAL A 76 -5.44 -5.43 -2.09
CA VAL A 76 -4.45 -5.92 -3.05
C VAL A 76 -3.12 -6.07 -2.31
N GLY A 77 -2.76 -7.30 -2.00
CA GLY A 77 -1.51 -7.62 -1.32
C GLY A 77 -0.32 -7.25 -2.20
N ASP A 78 0.34 -6.14 -1.91
CA ASP A 78 1.57 -5.73 -2.56
C ASP A 78 2.82 -6.35 -1.88
N PRO A 79 4.02 -6.14 -2.42
CA PRO A 79 5.22 -6.75 -1.85
C PRO A 79 5.52 -6.31 -0.42
N ASP A 80 5.18 -5.06 -0.01
CA ASP A 80 5.42 -4.62 1.37
C ASP A 80 4.46 -5.28 2.35
N ALA A 81 3.18 -5.36 2.02
CA ALA A 81 2.19 -6.09 2.80
C ALA A 81 2.53 -7.58 2.94
N LEU A 82 2.92 -8.24 1.85
CA LEU A 82 3.26 -9.67 1.84
C LEU A 82 4.58 -9.95 2.57
N GLY A 83 5.62 -9.15 2.35
CA GLY A 83 6.90 -9.26 3.06
C GLY A 83 6.75 -9.02 4.56
N SER A 84 5.94 -8.03 4.92
CA SER A 84 5.55 -7.73 6.31
C SER A 84 4.81 -8.89 6.95
N ALA A 85 3.85 -9.49 6.23
CA ALA A 85 3.09 -10.63 6.74
C ALA A 85 3.98 -11.86 6.99
N VAL A 86 4.92 -12.16 6.09
CA VAL A 86 5.90 -13.26 6.25
C VAL A 86 6.78 -13.04 7.49
N MET A 87 7.28 -11.82 7.70
CA MET A 87 8.06 -11.49 8.89
C MET A 87 7.26 -11.65 10.17
N LEU A 88 6.03 -11.11 10.21
CA LEU A 88 5.18 -11.23 11.39
C LEU A 88 4.77 -12.69 11.64
N GLN A 89 4.51 -13.47 10.60
CA GLN A 89 4.21 -14.91 10.71
C GLN A 89 5.35 -15.65 11.43
N ALA A 90 6.59 -15.39 11.05
CA ALA A 90 7.76 -16.02 11.68
C ALA A 90 7.90 -15.61 13.16
N ILE A 91 7.72 -14.31 13.46
CA ILE A 91 7.78 -13.80 14.84
C ILE A 91 6.71 -14.45 15.72
N LEU A 92 5.48 -14.57 15.21
CA LEU A 92 4.38 -15.18 15.95
C LEU A 92 4.57 -16.69 16.13
N GLY A 93 5.15 -17.37 15.14
CA GLY A 93 5.58 -18.76 15.24
C GLY A 93 6.63 -18.96 16.33
N GLU A 94 7.65 -18.10 16.42
CA GLU A 94 8.66 -18.11 17.48
C GLU A 94 8.05 -17.90 18.87
N LEU A 95 6.98 -17.11 18.96
CA LEU A 95 6.21 -16.89 20.18
C LEU A 95 5.27 -18.05 20.52
N GLY A 96 5.22 -19.09 19.68
CA GLY A 96 4.46 -20.33 19.91
C GLY A 96 2.99 -20.25 19.47
N ALA A 97 2.64 -19.40 18.53
CA ALA A 97 1.33 -19.46 17.88
C ALA A 97 1.11 -20.87 17.27
N SER A 98 -0.09 -21.43 17.42
CA SER A 98 -0.39 -22.77 16.92
C SER A 98 -0.52 -22.83 15.39
N GLU A 99 -1.02 -21.75 14.81
CA GLU A 99 -1.17 -21.54 13.38
C GLU A 99 -1.18 -20.03 13.08
N VAL A 100 -0.50 -19.61 12.02
CA VAL A 100 -0.52 -18.23 11.57
C VAL A 100 -0.94 -18.17 10.10
N ARG A 101 -2.05 -17.51 9.83
CA ARG A 101 -2.69 -17.42 8.52
C ARG A 101 -2.50 -16.01 7.96
N ILE A 102 -2.11 -15.91 6.69
CA ILE A 102 -2.01 -14.65 5.96
C ILE A 102 -3.24 -14.52 5.06
N LEU A 103 -4.01 -13.45 5.23
CA LEU A 103 -5.23 -13.15 4.49
C LEU A 103 -5.03 -11.89 3.66
N THR A 104 -5.21 -12.00 2.35
CA THR A 104 -5.23 -10.89 1.41
C THR A 104 -6.44 -11.00 0.49
N GLY A 105 -6.93 -9.88 -0.05
CA GLY A 105 -8.11 -9.90 -0.93
C GLY A 105 -7.78 -10.37 -2.33
N SER A 106 -6.70 -9.85 -2.92
CA SER A 106 -6.27 -10.25 -4.26
C SER A 106 -4.75 -10.06 -4.46
N LEU A 107 -4.26 -10.68 -5.53
CA LEU A 107 -2.88 -10.53 -6.01
C LEU A 107 -2.92 -9.96 -7.44
N GLY A 108 -3.35 -8.71 -7.59
CA GLY A 108 -3.57 -8.09 -8.90
C GLY A 108 -2.30 -8.06 -9.76
N HIS A 109 -1.21 -7.54 -9.21
CA HIS A 109 0.02 -7.35 -9.96
C HIS A 109 0.77 -8.68 -10.20
N PRO A 110 1.34 -8.92 -11.41
CA PRO A 110 2.13 -10.12 -11.70
C PRO A 110 3.31 -10.33 -10.75
N GLN A 111 3.96 -9.26 -10.31
CA GLN A 111 5.04 -9.33 -9.32
C GLN A 111 4.57 -9.91 -7.99
N ASN A 112 3.35 -9.57 -7.54
CA ASN A 112 2.80 -10.09 -6.29
C ASN A 112 2.51 -11.59 -6.39
N ARG A 113 2.00 -12.04 -7.53
CA ARG A 113 1.81 -13.47 -7.81
C ARG A 113 3.14 -14.22 -7.86
N ASN A 114 4.15 -13.65 -8.55
CA ASN A 114 5.49 -14.20 -8.61
C ASN A 114 6.11 -14.31 -7.20
N LEU A 115 5.93 -13.27 -6.37
CA LEU A 115 6.38 -13.27 -4.97
C LEU A 115 5.75 -14.41 -4.16
N VAL A 116 4.44 -14.56 -4.23
CA VAL A 116 3.71 -15.62 -3.51
C VAL A 116 4.18 -17.01 -3.96
N GLU A 117 4.33 -17.22 -5.27
CA GLU A 117 4.76 -18.49 -5.85
C GLU A 117 6.21 -18.83 -5.47
N LYS A 118 7.15 -17.94 -5.76
CA LYS A 118 8.58 -18.13 -5.54
C LYS A 118 8.94 -18.27 -4.06
N CYS A 119 8.37 -17.43 -3.22
CA CYS A 119 8.58 -17.49 -1.77
C CYS A 119 7.68 -18.49 -1.06
N ARG A 120 6.81 -19.21 -1.81
CA ARG A 120 5.86 -20.21 -1.29
C ARG A 120 5.02 -19.67 -0.13
N ILE A 121 4.56 -18.44 -0.25
CA ILE A 121 3.71 -17.81 0.75
C ILE A 121 2.34 -18.49 0.71
N ARG A 122 1.94 -19.08 1.83
CA ARG A 122 0.62 -19.72 1.94
C ARG A 122 -0.41 -18.68 2.34
N LEU A 123 -1.24 -18.32 1.38
CA LEU A 123 -2.39 -17.47 1.64
C LEU A 123 -3.56 -18.31 2.11
N PHE A 124 -4.31 -17.80 3.07
CA PHE A 124 -5.50 -18.43 3.59
C PHE A 124 -6.74 -17.82 2.95
N GLU A 125 -7.53 -18.64 2.29
CA GLU A 125 -8.83 -18.25 1.74
C GLU A 125 -9.93 -18.65 2.74
N PRO A 126 -10.71 -17.70 3.27
CA PRO A 126 -11.77 -18.01 4.21
C PRO A 126 -12.87 -18.85 3.56
N ASN A 127 -13.13 -20.05 4.10
CA ASN A 127 -14.22 -20.89 3.66
C ASN A 127 -15.57 -20.19 3.97
N ALA A 128 -16.42 -20.01 2.95
CA ALA A 128 -17.73 -19.39 3.07
C ALA A 128 -17.71 -17.97 3.73
N GLY A 129 -16.61 -17.24 3.61
CA GLY A 129 -16.47 -15.90 4.15
C GLY A 129 -16.29 -15.81 5.67
N ARG A 130 -16.05 -16.93 6.35
CA ARG A 130 -15.82 -16.92 7.81
C ARG A 130 -14.32 -16.87 8.11
N ILE A 131 -13.92 -15.87 8.89
CA ILE A 131 -12.57 -15.76 9.43
C ILE A 131 -12.42 -16.79 10.56
N PRO A 132 -11.35 -17.61 10.57
CA PRO A 132 -11.11 -18.56 11.66
C PRO A 132 -10.92 -17.84 13.00
N ASP A 133 -11.34 -18.47 14.09
CA ASP A 133 -11.09 -17.96 15.43
C ASP A 133 -9.58 -17.80 15.69
N GLY A 134 -9.22 -16.68 16.32
CA GLY A 134 -7.83 -16.38 16.63
C GLY A 134 -7.59 -14.90 16.94
N LEU A 135 -6.32 -14.59 17.18
CA LEU A 135 -5.88 -13.21 17.32
C LEU A 135 -5.78 -12.57 15.92
N ASN A 136 -6.29 -11.35 15.77
CA ASN A 136 -6.27 -10.64 14.51
C ASN A 136 -5.15 -9.60 14.50
N CYS A 137 -4.30 -9.67 13.49
CA CYS A 137 -3.20 -8.73 13.24
C CYS A 137 -3.41 -8.05 11.88
N MET A 138 -2.88 -6.86 11.72
CA MET A 138 -2.84 -6.15 10.43
C MET A 138 -1.43 -5.68 10.15
N VAL A 139 -1.03 -5.75 8.91
CA VAL A 139 0.26 -5.23 8.44
C VAL A 139 0.06 -4.44 7.16
N ASP A 140 0.77 -3.32 7.06
CA ASP A 140 0.78 -2.42 5.92
C ASP A 140 -0.59 -1.86 5.56
N THR A 141 -1.45 -1.82 6.53
CA THR A 141 -2.79 -1.24 6.50
C THR A 141 -3.29 -1.06 7.93
N SER A 142 -4.31 -0.22 8.10
CA SER A 142 -4.90 0.11 9.40
C SER A 142 -6.39 -0.18 9.46
N PRO A 143 -6.93 -0.54 10.65
CA PRO A 143 -8.38 -0.69 10.83
C PRO A 143 -9.12 0.64 10.52
N PRO A 144 -10.37 0.59 9.98
CA PRO A 144 -11.18 -0.61 9.68
C PRO A 144 -10.96 -1.17 8.27
N LEU A 145 -10.15 -0.52 7.44
CA LEU A 145 -10.03 -0.82 6.00
C LEU A 145 -9.70 -2.29 5.70
N GLY A 146 -8.88 -2.91 6.57
CA GLY A 146 -8.45 -4.28 6.37
C GLY A 146 -9.55 -5.34 6.40
N THR A 147 -10.71 -5.06 6.99
CA THR A 147 -11.79 -6.05 7.10
C THR A 147 -12.59 -6.19 5.82
N ALA A 148 -12.62 -5.16 4.98
CA ALA A 148 -13.20 -5.23 3.64
C ALA A 148 -12.42 -6.19 2.73
N ASN A 149 -11.18 -6.50 3.07
CA ASN A 149 -10.24 -7.24 2.22
C ASN A 149 -10.62 -8.70 1.99
N THR A 150 -11.43 -9.28 2.85
CA THR A 150 -11.91 -10.66 2.67
C THR A 150 -13.22 -10.75 1.90
N GLY A 151 -13.79 -9.60 1.50
CA GLY A 151 -15.00 -9.46 0.66
C GLY A 151 -16.28 -10.04 1.23
N ARG A 152 -16.21 -10.92 2.26
CA ARG A 152 -17.34 -11.68 2.82
C ARG A 152 -17.25 -11.92 4.32
N ALA A 153 -16.21 -11.45 4.99
CA ALA A 153 -16.00 -11.70 6.41
C ALA A 153 -16.80 -10.70 7.25
N GLU A 154 -17.27 -11.17 8.42
CA GLU A 154 -17.80 -10.25 9.42
C GLU A 154 -16.75 -9.22 9.82
N PRO A 155 -17.15 -7.97 10.11
CA PRO A 155 -16.23 -6.94 10.53
C PRO A 155 -15.43 -7.39 11.76
N VAL A 156 -14.11 -7.36 11.65
CA VAL A 156 -13.22 -7.59 12.80
C VAL A 156 -13.22 -6.35 13.67
N THR A 157 -13.57 -6.50 14.94
CA THR A 157 -13.65 -5.38 15.90
C THR A 157 -12.54 -5.38 16.93
N ASP A 158 -11.79 -6.48 17.04
CA ASP A 158 -10.68 -6.64 17.98
C ASP A 158 -9.39 -6.99 17.24
N TYR A 159 -8.38 -6.14 17.38
CA TYR A 159 -7.07 -6.34 16.79
C TYR A 159 -6.03 -6.51 17.89
N PHE A 160 -5.19 -7.54 17.73
CA PHE A 160 -4.08 -7.79 18.64
C PHE A 160 -2.85 -6.96 18.31
N PHE A 161 -2.50 -6.87 17.01
CA PHE A 161 -1.32 -6.16 16.53
C PHE A 161 -1.63 -5.45 15.21
N VAL A 162 -1.21 -4.19 15.10
CA VAL A 162 -1.32 -3.39 13.88
C VAL A 162 0.02 -2.72 13.63
N ALA A 163 0.58 -2.85 12.43
CA ALA A 163 1.76 -2.13 11.97
C ALA A 163 1.53 -1.55 10.58
N ASP A 164 1.64 -0.22 10.47
CA ASP A 164 1.35 0.52 9.23
C ASP A 164 2.17 1.82 9.19
N HIS A 165 2.73 2.14 8.05
CA HIS A 165 3.50 3.38 7.86
C HIS A 165 2.73 4.46 7.08
N HIS A 166 1.55 4.14 6.53
CA HIS A 166 0.79 5.04 5.66
C HIS A 166 -0.07 6.04 6.40
N ALA A 167 -0.78 5.59 7.43
CA ALA A 167 -1.88 6.34 8.02
C ALA A 167 -1.44 7.23 9.19
N ASP A 168 -2.09 8.39 9.33
CA ASP A 168 -1.94 9.20 10.52
C ASP A 168 -2.63 8.54 11.73
N PRO A 169 -1.99 8.44 12.90
CA PRO A 169 -2.58 7.82 14.08
C PRO A 169 -3.92 8.43 14.51
N GLU A 170 -4.12 9.74 14.34
CA GLU A 170 -5.36 10.42 14.71
C GLU A 170 -6.51 10.05 13.76
N ASP A 171 -6.22 9.90 12.48
CA ASP A 171 -7.19 9.48 11.48
C ASP A 171 -7.60 8.02 11.69
N VAL A 172 -6.65 7.12 11.98
CA VAL A 172 -6.95 5.73 12.32
C VAL A 172 -7.79 5.63 13.60
N GLU A 173 -7.47 6.41 14.63
CA GLU A 173 -8.24 6.43 15.86
C GLU A 173 -9.68 6.90 15.62
N ARG A 174 -9.87 7.92 14.77
CA ARG A 174 -11.19 8.40 14.34
C ARG A 174 -11.95 7.31 13.57
N ALA A 175 -11.33 6.73 12.55
CA ALA A 175 -11.93 5.67 11.75
C ALA A 175 -12.30 4.44 12.60
N CYS A 176 -11.46 4.05 13.54
CA CYS A 176 -11.77 2.97 14.49
C CYS A 176 -13.03 3.25 15.32
N ARG A 177 -13.20 4.49 15.80
CA ARG A 177 -14.41 4.88 16.55
C ARG A 177 -15.65 4.84 15.67
N ASP A 178 -15.57 5.41 14.48
CA ASP A 178 -16.69 5.55 13.56
C ASP A 178 -17.21 4.19 13.05
N HIS A 179 -16.33 3.20 12.94
CA HIS A 179 -16.65 1.86 12.43
C HIS A 179 -16.75 0.77 13.54
N GLY A 180 -16.80 1.18 14.80
CA GLY A 180 -17.07 0.26 15.90
C GLY A 180 -15.93 -0.71 16.24
N VAL A 181 -14.67 -0.36 15.94
CA VAL A 181 -13.52 -1.12 16.42
C VAL A 181 -13.43 -0.99 17.93
N LYS A 182 -13.51 -2.12 18.62
CA LYS A 182 -13.57 -2.16 20.10
C LYS A 182 -12.18 -2.04 20.74
N ARG A 183 -11.18 -2.66 20.12
CA ARG A 183 -9.84 -2.72 20.70
C ARG A 183 -8.75 -2.89 19.65
N VAL A 184 -7.66 -2.15 19.82
CA VAL A 184 -6.35 -2.41 19.22
C VAL A 184 -5.34 -2.55 20.36
N GLN A 185 -4.80 -3.75 20.59
CA GLN A 185 -3.95 -4.06 21.74
C GLN A 185 -2.54 -3.49 21.61
N LEU A 186 -1.92 -3.67 20.43
CA LEU A 186 -0.60 -3.17 20.08
C LEU A 186 -0.70 -2.44 18.74
N ALA A 187 -0.62 -1.12 18.76
CA ALA A 187 -0.71 -0.27 17.58
C ALA A 187 0.62 0.43 17.29
N PHE A 188 1.09 0.28 16.05
CA PHE A 188 2.28 0.92 15.48
C PHE A 188 1.88 1.52 14.13
N VAL A 189 1.18 2.64 14.18
CA VAL A 189 0.60 3.34 13.03
C VAL A 189 1.34 4.66 12.82
N GLY A 190 1.45 5.10 11.57
CA GLY A 190 2.25 6.28 11.21
C GLY A 190 3.73 6.06 11.46
N LEU A 191 4.21 4.85 11.22
CA LEU A 191 5.61 4.51 11.43
C LEU A 191 6.50 5.40 10.57
N PRO A 192 7.52 6.04 11.15
CA PRO A 192 8.45 6.91 10.41
C PRO A 192 9.51 6.07 9.67
N VAL A 193 9.05 5.18 8.79
CA VAL A 193 9.84 4.28 7.92
C VAL A 193 9.38 4.41 6.48
N GLY A 194 10.19 3.98 5.54
CA GLY A 194 9.82 3.93 4.13
C GLY A 194 8.99 2.70 3.76
N SER A 195 8.97 1.67 4.62
CA SER A 195 8.19 0.45 4.42
C SER A 195 7.88 -0.25 5.74
N THR A 196 6.74 -0.89 5.85
CA THR A 196 6.36 -1.71 7.01
C THR A 196 7.27 -2.95 7.11
N SER A 197 7.74 -3.49 5.98
CA SER A 197 8.70 -4.60 5.93
C SER A 197 10.02 -4.27 6.63
N ALA A 198 10.53 -3.03 6.54
CA ALA A 198 11.74 -2.64 7.25
C ALA A 198 11.54 -2.65 8.77
N PHE A 199 10.39 -2.17 9.25
CA PHE A 199 10.03 -2.22 10.66
C PHE A 199 9.94 -3.66 11.17
N LEU A 200 9.24 -4.53 10.45
CA LEU A 200 9.06 -5.93 10.83
C LEU A 200 10.35 -6.75 10.66
N ALA A 201 11.20 -6.45 9.68
CA ALA A 201 12.51 -7.07 9.54
C ALA A 201 13.41 -6.72 10.75
N ALA A 202 13.40 -5.47 11.22
CA ALA A 202 14.12 -5.08 12.42
C ALA A 202 13.59 -5.80 13.68
N LEU A 203 12.29 -5.96 13.75
CA LEU A 203 11.63 -6.72 14.83
C LEU A 203 12.00 -8.21 14.75
N GLY A 204 11.95 -8.81 13.56
CA GLY A 204 12.34 -10.19 13.29
C GLY A 204 13.78 -10.50 13.68
N LEU A 205 14.69 -9.53 13.51
CA LEU A 205 16.08 -9.64 13.97
C LEU A 205 16.17 -9.71 15.51
N LEU A 206 15.32 -8.98 16.23
CA LEU A 206 15.27 -9.06 17.70
C LEU A 206 14.70 -10.39 18.20
N PHE A 207 13.81 -10.99 17.44
CA PHE A 207 13.26 -12.32 17.72
C PHE A 207 14.12 -13.48 17.19
N ASP A 208 15.20 -13.18 16.45
CA ASP A 208 16.13 -14.17 15.89
C ASP A 208 15.51 -15.10 14.82
N VAL A 209 14.51 -14.59 14.09
CA VAL A 209 13.74 -15.40 13.12
C VAL A 209 14.28 -15.38 11.68
N TRP A 210 15.35 -14.66 11.41
CA TRP A 210 15.87 -14.52 10.04
C TRP A 210 16.37 -15.82 9.43
N GLU A 211 16.99 -16.68 10.23
CA GLU A 211 17.41 -18.00 9.76
C GLU A 211 16.18 -18.91 9.52
N THR A 212 15.16 -18.77 10.36
CA THR A 212 13.93 -19.58 10.25
C THR A 212 13.13 -19.27 8.98
N ILE A 213 13.07 -17.99 8.55
CA ILE A 213 12.37 -17.61 7.30
C ILE A 213 13.15 -17.97 6.04
N GLY A 214 14.44 -18.24 6.17
CA GLY A 214 15.31 -18.60 5.05
C GLY A 214 15.49 -17.50 3.99
N PRO A 215 16.21 -17.79 2.88
CA PRO A 215 16.44 -16.82 1.81
C PRO A 215 15.15 -16.27 1.20
N ALA A 216 14.16 -17.12 0.94
CA ALA A 216 12.90 -16.72 0.32
C ALA A 216 12.12 -15.71 1.17
N GLY A 217 12.01 -15.95 2.49
CA GLY A 217 11.33 -15.01 3.39
C GLY A 217 12.09 -13.69 3.54
N ARG A 218 13.43 -13.74 3.55
CA ARG A 218 14.26 -12.52 3.55
C ARG A 218 14.11 -11.74 2.25
N ALA A 219 14.09 -12.43 1.10
CA ALA A 219 13.87 -11.80 -0.21
C ALA A 219 12.48 -11.18 -0.31
N ALA A 220 11.44 -11.81 0.25
CA ALA A 220 10.10 -11.25 0.30
C ALA A 220 10.08 -9.91 1.05
N ALA A 221 10.65 -9.85 2.26
CA ALA A 221 10.76 -8.60 3.01
C ALA A 221 11.66 -7.57 2.32
N GLY A 222 12.76 -8.03 1.68
CA GLY A 222 13.64 -7.19 0.88
C GLY A 222 12.93 -6.56 -0.31
N LEU A 223 12.09 -7.33 -1.02
CA LEU A 223 11.26 -6.81 -2.11
C LEU A 223 10.26 -5.77 -1.61
N GLY A 224 9.61 -5.99 -0.47
CA GLY A 224 8.72 -5.00 0.15
C GLY A 224 9.43 -3.66 0.37
N ILE A 225 10.61 -3.68 1.00
CA ILE A 225 11.42 -2.47 1.18
C ILE A 225 11.76 -1.82 -0.17
N TYR A 226 12.17 -2.63 -1.14
CA TYR A 226 12.61 -2.15 -2.45
C TYR A 226 11.48 -1.47 -3.24
N THR A 227 10.31 -2.08 -3.28
CA THR A 227 9.17 -1.56 -4.06
C THR A 227 8.59 -0.30 -3.42
N ASP A 228 8.37 -0.32 -2.14
CA ASP A 228 7.71 0.78 -1.44
C ASP A 228 8.57 2.04 -1.34
N THR A 229 9.88 1.86 -1.28
CA THR A 229 10.84 2.96 -1.35
C THR A 229 11.28 3.29 -2.79
N SER A 230 10.64 2.73 -3.82
CA SER A 230 11.01 2.89 -5.22
C SER A 230 12.52 2.67 -5.45
N ALA A 231 13.00 1.48 -5.14
CA ALA A 231 14.42 1.11 -5.22
C ALA A 231 15.35 1.94 -4.29
N LEU A 232 14.88 2.25 -3.09
CA LEU A 232 15.57 3.08 -2.10
C LEU A 232 15.83 4.54 -2.55
N LEU A 233 15.06 5.02 -3.53
CA LEU A 233 15.19 6.36 -4.09
C LEU A 233 14.18 7.35 -3.50
N HIS A 234 13.01 6.88 -3.03
CA HIS A 234 11.94 7.72 -2.56
C HIS A 234 11.51 7.35 -1.14
N GLY A 235 11.73 8.28 -0.21
CA GLY A 235 11.31 8.15 1.17
C GLY A 235 12.02 7.13 2.05
N PRO A 236 13.11 6.41 1.64
CA PRO A 236 13.75 5.46 2.52
C PRO A 236 14.34 6.17 3.75
N THR A 237 14.24 5.52 4.88
CA THR A 237 14.91 5.93 6.10
C THR A 237 16.22 5.15 6.27
N ALA A 238 17.01 5.52 7.27
CA ALA A 238 18.21 4.75 7.60
C ALA A 238 17.90 3.30 8.02
N LEU A 239 16.68 3.04 8.52
CA LEU A 239 16.26 1.68 8.86
C LEU A 239 16.01 0.86 7.58
N ASP A 240 15.33 1.43 6.59
CA ASP A 240 15.09 0.76 5.31
C ASP A 240 16.38 0.33 4.65
N PHE A 241 17.35 1.24 4.52
CA PHE A 241 18.68 0.93 3.98
C PHE A 241 19.38 -0.20 4.75
N ARG A 242 19.31 -0.14 6.09
CA ARG A 242 19.99 -1.14 6.93
C ARG A 242 19.34 -2.50 6.86
N MET A 243 18.00 -2.54 6.86
CA MET A 243 17.29 -3.81 6.78
C MET A 243 17.44 -4.41 5.39
N PHE A 244 17.34 -3.61 4.33
CA PHE A 244 17.57 -4.07 2.97
C PHE A 244 18.99 -4.66 2.81
N GLU A 245 20.06 -3.91 3.19
CA GLU A 245 21.43 -4.41 3.17
C GLU A 245 21.59 -5.75 3.90
N LYS A 246 20.97 -5.88 5.08
CA LYS A 246 21.13 -7.09 5.89
C LYS A 246 20.31 -8.27 5.37
N LEU A 247 19.10 -8.04 4.87
CA LEU A 247 18.25 -9.07 4.28
C LEU A 247 18.87 -9.65 3.02
N THR A 248 19.51 -8.82 2.19
CA THR A 248 20.05 -9.19 0.88
C THR A 248 21.57 -9.40 0.87
N ARG A 249 22.17 -9.60 2.04
CA ARG A 249 23.63 -9.68 2.16
C ARG A 249 24.22 -10.97 1.64
N ASP A 250 23.49 -12.06 1.73
CA ASP A 250 23.90 -13.37 1.22
C ASP A 250 23.44 -13.58 -0.22
N ASP A 251 24.22 -14.34 -0.97
CA ASP A 251 24.00 -14.59 -2.39
C ASP A 251 22.66 -15.29 -2.64
N ASP A 252 22.28 -16.27 -1.82
CA ASP A 252 21.03 -17.02 -1.97
C ASP A 252 19.80 -16.09 -1.88
N THR A 253 19.82 -15.11 -0.99
CA THR A 253 18.72 -14.14 -0.86
C THR A 253 18.74 -13.14 -2.01
N SER A 254 19.92 -12.70 -2.45
CA SER A 254 20.06 -11.81 -3.61
C SER A 254 19.55 -12.47 -4.89
N ASP A 255 19.88 -13.73 -5.12
CA ASP A 255 19.43 -14.49 -6.30
C ASP A 255 17.90 -14.60 -6.33
N VAL A 256 17.26 -14.94 -5.19
CA VAL A 256 15.80 -14.96 -5.09
C VAL A 256 15.21 -13.57 -5.33
N LEU A 257 15.81 -12.51 -4.77
CA LEU A 257 15.32 -11.14 -4.98
C LEU A 257 15.41 -10.72 -6.45
N ASP A 258 16.46 -11.08 -7.15
CA ASP A 258 16.60 -10.80 -8.58
C ASP A 258 15.56 -11.55 -9.40
N GLU A 259 15.28 -12.82 -9.10
CA GLU A 259 14.16 -13.57 -9.71
C GLU A 259 12.80 -12.93 -9.44
N LEU A 260 12.58 -12.35 -8.25
CA LEU A 260 11.34 -11.65 -7.91
C LEU A 260 11.20 -10.33 -8.66
N ARG A 261 12.29 -9.68 -9.04
CA ARG A 261 12.31 -8.44 -9.82
C ARG A 261 12.16 -8.69 -11.32
N ASP A 262 12.62 -9.84 -11.82
CA ASP A 262 12.52 -10.25 -13.24
C ASP A 262 11.20 -11.02 -13.50
N TYR A 263 10.07 -10.47 -13.04
CA TYR A 263 8.75 -11.05 -13.29
C TYR A 263 8.27 -10.78 -14.72
N ARG A 264 7.41 -11.68 -15.24
CA ARG A 264 6.84 -11.56 -16.56
C ARG A 264 5.49 -10.87 -16.52
N LEU A 265 5.27 -9.95 -17.49
CA LEU A 265 3.98 -9.30 -17.68
C LEU A 265 3.13 -10.13 -18.65
N PRO A 266 1.81 -10.26 -18.40
CA PRO A 266 0.89 -10.88 -19.36
C PRO A 266 0.86 -10.12 -20.68
N PRO A 267 0.69 -10.79 -21.84
CA PRO A 267 0.59 -10.12 -23.14
C PRO A 267 -0.51 -9.05 -23.18
N GLU A 268 -1.60 -9.25 -22.48
CA GLU A 268 -2.74 -8.33 -22.38
C GLU A 268 -2.33 -6.97 -21.82
N TRP A 269 -1.35 -6.92 -20.92
CA TRP A 269 -0.82 -5.66 -20.38
C TRP A 269 -0.20 -4.79 -21.48
N PHE A 270 0.46 -5.41 -22.46
CA PHE A 270 1.02 -4.69 -23.62
C PHE A 270 -0.07 -4.21 -24.56
N ILE A 271 -1.17 -4.97 -24.70
CA ILE A 271 -2.33 -4.56 -25.48
C ILE A 271 -2.99 -3.33 -24.83
N HIS A 272 -3.24 -3.36 -23.51
CA HIS A 272 -3.79 -2.22 -22.78
C HIS A 272 -2.92 -0.98 -22.91
N ARG A 273 -1.59 -1.11 -22.80
CA ARG A 273 -0.65 -0.02 -23.03
C ARG A 273 -0.75 0.54 -24.45
N ALA A 274 -0.77 -0.32 -25.45
CA ALA A 274 -0.89 0.11 -26.84
C ALA A 274 -2.19 0.89 -27.08
N VAL A 275 -3.32 0.39 -26.58
CA VAL A 275 -4.62 1.09 -26.66
C VAL A 275 -4.55 2.43 -25.94
N ALA A 276 -4.00 2.49 -24.73
CA ALA A 276 -3.86 3.71 -23.94
C ALA A 276 -3.03 4.77 -24.68
N PHE A 277 -1.86 4.41 -25.21
CA PHE A 277 -1.01 5.35 -25.94
C PHE A 277 -1.64 5.84 -27.24
N GLN A 278 -2.36 4.99 -27.96
CA GLN A 278 -3.11 5.37 -29.16
C GLN A 278 -4.27 6.33 -28.87
N ASN A 279 -4.87 6.21 -27.68
CA ASN A 279 -6.02 7.00 -27.24
C ASN A 279 -5.65 8.06 -26.18
N MET A 280 -4.38 8.47 -26.18
CA MET A 280 -3.90 9.49 -25.26
C MET A 280 -4.28 10.89 -25.77
N LEU A 281 -4.92 11.66 -24.91
CA LEU A 281 -5.18 13.06 -25.09
C LEU A 281 -4.09 13.88 -24.40
N THR A 282 -3.62 14.92 -25.09
CA THR A 282 -2.55 15.80 -24.58
C THR A 282 -3.03 17.24 -24.56
N ARG A 283 -2.83 17.93 -23.44
CA ARG A 283 -3.05 19.36 -23.31
C ARG A 283 -1.97 19.97 -22.41
N GLY A 284 -1.08 20.76 -23.00
CA GLY A 284 0.08 21.28 -22.26
C GLY A 284 0.85 20.19 -21.55
N ALA A 285 0.97 20.31 -20.21
CA ALA A 285 1.65 19.34 -19.36
C ALA A 285 0.74 18.19 -18.84
N VAL A 286 -0.49 18.08 -19.35
CA VAL A 286 -1.45 17.05 -18.95
C VAL A 286 -1.56 15.96 -20.02
N ARG A 287 -1.57 14.72 -19.58
CA ARG A 287 -1.78 13.51 -20.40
C ARG A 287 -2.91 12.70 -19.81
N VAL A 288 -3.93 12.35 -20.59
CA VAL A 288 -5.03 11.47 -20.17
C VAL A 288 -5.21 10.38 -21.19
N ALA A 289 -5.09 9.13 -20.79
CA ALA A 289 -5.26 7.98 -21.68
C ALA A 289 -6.56 7.22 -21.40
N ALA A 290 -7.29 6.89 -22.46
CA ALA A 290 -8.42 5.97 -22.43
C ALA A 290 -7.93 4.55 -22.71
N VAL A 291 -8.17 3.61 -21.79
CA VAL A 291 -7.68 2.23 -21.87
C VAL A 291 -8.75 1.27 -22.42
N GLY A 292 -10.03 1.60 -22.22
CA GLY A 292 -11.14 0.71 -22.52
C GLY A 292 -11.40 -0.28 -21.38
N TYR A 293 -11.83 -1.52 -21.72
CA TYR A 293 -12.12 -2.53 -20.71
C TYR A 293 -10.84 -3.25 -20.24
N VAL A 294 -10.72 -3.38 -18.92
CA VAL A 294 -9.64 -4.08 -18.24
C VAL A 294 -10.25 -5.06 -17.24
N ARG A 295 -9.90 -6.34 -17.32
CA ARG A 295 -10.36 -7.35 -16.35
C ARG A 295 -9.81 -7.05 -14.94
N ASP A 296 -10.56 -7.38 -13.90
CA ASP A 296 -10.12 -7.18 -12.53
C ASP A 296 -8.74 -7.81 -12.22
N ALA A 297 -8.45 -8.97 -12.79
CA ALA A 297 -7.14 -9.63 -12.63
C ALA A 297 -5.96 -8.84 -13.24
N GLU A 298 -6.24 -7.84 -14.08
CA GLU A 298 -5.27 -7.00 -14.78
C GLU A 298 -5.32 -5.54 -14.33
N ARG A 299 -6.17 -5.22 -13.37
CA ARG A 299 -6.52 -3.87 -12.91
C ARG A 299 -5.31 -2.97 -12.63
N ASP A 300 -4.24 -3.54 -12.09
CA ASP A 300 -3.03 -2.78 -11.74
C ASP A 300 -2.33 -2.16 -12.95
N VAL A 301 -2.61 -2.63 -14.19
CA VAL A 301 -2.09 -2.03 -15.41
C VAL A 301 -2.53 -0.57 -15.57
N ILE A 302 -3.69 -0.19 -15.03
CA ILE A 302 -4.24 1.17 -15.12
C ILE A 302 -3.32 2.16 -14.39
N ALA A 303 -2.91 1.79 -13.18
CA ALA A 303 -1.99 2.58 -12.36
C ALA A 303 -0.59 2.66 -12.99
N GLU A 304 -0.12 1.56 -13.59
CA GLU A 304 1.15 1.55 -14.32
C GLU A 304 1.14 2.43 -15.56
N ILE A 305 0.07 2.39 -16.37
CA ILE A 305 -0.09 3.27 -17.51
C ILE A 305 -0.01 4.73 -17.10
N ALA A 306 -0.72 5.14 -16.04
CA ALA A 306 -0.63 6.50 -15.52
C ALA A 306 0.80 6.86 -15.09
N SER A 307 1.52 5.94 -14.48
CA SER A 307 2.92 6.12 -14.08
C SER A 307 3.87 6.24 -15.27
N GLU A 308 3.64 5.47 -16.34
CA GLU A 308 4.41 5.53 -17.59
C GLU A 308 4.14 6.86 -18.32
N LEU A 309 2.89 7.31 -18.40
CA LEU A 309 2.52 8.60 -19.00
C LEU A 309 3.19 9.78 -18.29
N LEU A 310 3.32 9.71 -16.95
CA LEU A 310 4.02 10.74 -16.18
C LEU A 310 5.52 10.84 -16.53
N ARG A 311 6.11 9.81 -17.10
CA ARG A 311 7.51 9.79 -17.52
C ARG A 311 7.74 10.43 -18.89
N ILE A 312 6.68 10.75 -19.63
CA ILE A 312 6.78 11.51 -20.89
C ILE A 312 7.28 12.92 -20.56
N GLU A 313 8.30 13.38 -21.26
CA GLU A 313 8.90 14.71 -21.07
C GLU A 313 7.82 15.80 -21.11
N GLY A 314 7.90 16.75 -20.19
CA GLY A 314 6.95 17.86 -20.08
C GLY A 314 5.60 17.48 -19.48
N THR A 315 5.44 16.27 -18.92
CA THR A 315 4.20 15.85 -18.24
C THR A 315 4.26 16.19 -16.75
N SER A 316 3.27 16.93 -16.27
CA SER A 316 3.09 17.23 -14.85
C SER A 316 1.95 16.42 -14.21
N ILE A 317 0.91 16.10 -15.00
CA ILE A 317 -0.22 15.29 -14.58
C ILE A 317 -0.47 14.23 -15.64
N ALA A 318 -0.61 13.00 -15.20
CA ALA A 318 -0.94 11.85 -16.04
C ALA A 318 -2.11 11.08 -15.45
N THR A 319 -3.07 10.71 -16.29
CA THR A 319 -4.27 9.96 -15.88
C THR A 319 -4.53 8.83 -16.85
N ALA A 320 -4.91 7.68 -16.32
CA ALA A 320 -5.45 6.56 -17.09
C ALA A 320 -6.89 6.29 -16.66
N VAL A 321 -7.77 6.08 -17.64
CA VAL A 321 -9.21 5.80 -17.45
C VAL A 321 -9.53 4.45 -18.08
N ALA A 322 -10.10 3.56 -17.30
CA ALA A 322 -10.51 2.22 -17.76
C ALA A 322 -11.88 1.85 -17.21
N VAL A 323 -12.55 0.90 -17.83
CA VAL A 323 -13.73 0.23 -17.30
C VAL A 323 -13.31 -1.15 -16.81
N THR A 324 -13.66 -1.49 -15.56
CA THR A 324 -13.40 -2.81 -14.96
C THR A 324 -14.72 -3.52 -14.63
N ASP A 325 -14.65 -4.74 -14.10
CA ASP A 325 -15.85 -5.44 -13.63
C ASP A 325 -16.54 -4.73 -12.45
N LEU A 326 -15.81 -3.87 -11.70
CA LEU A 326 -16.31 -3.16 -10.54
C LEU A 326 -16.86 -1.76 -10.86
N GLY A 327 -16.33 -1.12 -11.89
CA GLY A 327 -16.68 0.26 -12.22
C GLY A 327 -15.75 0.90 -13.24
N THR A 328 -15.93 2.20 -13.41
CA THR A 328 -14.97 3.01 -14.17
C THR A 328 -13.86 3.46 -13.23
N GLU A 329 -12.65 3.09 -13.57
CA GLU A 329 -11.46 3.44 -12.80
C GLU A 329 -10.70 4.59 -13.41
N VAL A 330 -10.27 5.49 -12.54
CA VAL A 330 -9.41 6.62 -12.86
C VAL A 330 -8.18 6.54 -11.99
N SER A 331 -7.01 6.41 -12.58
CA SER A 331 -5.73 6.47 -11.87
C SER A 331 -4.99 7.73 -12.25
N ILE A 332 -4.59 8.54 -11.27
CA ILE A 332 -3.94 9.85 -11.43
C ILE A 332 -2.54 9.78 -10.85
N ARG A 333 -1.60 10.36 -11.57
CA ARG A 333 -0.21 10.58 -11.12
C ARG A 333 0.18 12.02 -11.40
N ALA A 334 0.81 12.69 -10.45
CA ALA A 334 1.27 14.06 -10.64
C ALA A 334 2.70 14.26 -10.12
N ASP A 335 3.47 15.12 -10.80
CA ASP A 335 4.79 15.57 -10.35
C ASP A 335 4.68 16.98 -9.76
N SER A 336 4.77 17.06 -8.44
CA SER A 336 4.62 18.34 -7.70
C SER A 336 5.74 19.35 -8.00
N ARG A 337 6.90 18.93 -8.51
CA ARG A 337 7.99 19.82 -8.91
C ARG A 337 7.58 20.72 -10.08
N LEU A 338 6.79 20.14 -11.01
CA LEU A 338 6.34 20.84 -12.21
C LEU A 338 5.07 21.66 -11.98
N LEU A 339 4.36 21.42 -10.87
CA LEU A 339 3.12 22.11 -10.51
C LEU A 339 3.33 23.29 -9.56
N GLY A 340 4.59 23.57 -9.15
CA GLY A 340 4.92 24.66 -8.23
C GLY A 340 4.82 24.27 -6.74
N ARG A 341 5.05 25.28 -5.85
CA ARG A 341 5.18 25.02 -4.39
C ARG A 341 3.86 24.69 -3.66
N ASP A 342 2.73 24.72 -4.36
CA ASP A 342 1.41 24.58 -3.75
C ASP A 342 0.95 23.11 -3.76
N HIS A 343 1.56 22.31 -2.88
CA HIS A 343 1.27 20.88 -2.77
C HIS A 343 -0.18 20.59 -2.36
N GLN A 344 -0.78 21.47 -1.56
CA GLN A 344 -2.18 21.32 -1.14
C GLN A 344 -3.12 21.43 -2.33
N ARG A 345 -2.81 22.31 -3.27
CA ARG A 345 -3.59 22.51 -4.49
C ARG A 345 -3.71 21.25 -5.37
N ILE A 346 -2.74 20.32 -5.32
CA ILE A 346 -2.80 19.09 -6.11
C ILE A 346 -3.81 18.12 -5.49
N VAL A 347 -3.82 18.03 -4.18
CA VAL A 347 -4.83 17.23 -3.43
C VAL A 347 -6.21 17.82 -3.69
N ASP A 348 -6.34 19.14 -3.50
CA ASP A 348 -7.59 19.89 -3.77
C ASP A 348 -8.04 19.75 -5.22
N VAL A 349 -7.09 19.65 -6.17
CA VAL A 349 -7.38 19.44 -7.59
C VAL A 349 -7.90 18.03 -7.85
N ILE A 350 -7.29 17.02 -7.26
CA ILE A 350 -7.78 15.65 -7.41
C ILE A 350 -9.17 15.55 -6.80
N ASP A 351 -9.39 16.08 -5.60
CA ASP A 351 -10.70 16.11 -4.95
C ASP A 351 -11.74 16.88 -5.77
N HIS A 352 -11.40 18.09 -6.27
CA HIS A 352 -12.27 18.89 -7.14
C HIS A 352 -12.55 18.22 -8.50
N LEU A 353 -11.53 17.59 -9.10
CA LEU A 353 -11.66 16.86 -10.35
C LEU A 353 -12.69 15.73 -10.22
N LEU A 354 -12.63 15.04 -9.12
CA LEU A 354 -13.45 13.88 -8.89
C LEU A 354 -14.86 14.30 -8.45
N GLU A 355 -14.99 15.34 -7.63
CA GLU A 355 -16.29 15.89 -7.23
C GLU A 355 -17.02 16.56 -8.43
N TYR A 356 -16.28 17.25 -9.31
CA TYR A 356 -16.85 17.90 -10.50
C TYR A 356 -17.19 16.90 -11.61
N ALA A 357 -16.29 15.95 -11.89
CA ALA A 357 -16.49 14.96 -12.95
C ALA A 357 -17.46 13.84 -12.53
N PHE A 358 -17.59 13.60 -11.23
CA PHE A 358 -18.35 12.48 -10.67
C PHE A 358 -19.05 12.86 -9.35
N PRO A 359 -20.03 13.78 -9.37
CA PRO A 359 -20.70 14.23 -8.15
C PRO A 359 -21.28 13.07 -7.34
N GLY A 360 -20.98 13.04 -6.04
CA GLY A 360 -21.46 12.02 -5.11
C GLY A 360 -20.63 10.73 -5.07
N VAL A 361 -19.52 10.64 -5.79
CA VAL A 361 -18.56 9.55 -5.66
C VAL A 361 -17.67 9.81 -4.45
N SER A 362 -17.79 8.94 -3.45
CA SER A 362 -16.94 8.91 -2.27
C SER A 362 -15.93 7.76 -2.37
N GLY A 363 -14.74 7.94 -1.85
CA GLY A 363 -13.77 6.84 -1.74
C GLY A 363 -12.51 7.02 -2.57
N PHE A 364 -12.01 8.26 -2.64
CA PHE A 364 -10.69 8.51 -3.21
C PHE A 364 -9.62 8.05 -2.26
N LYS A 365 -8.68 7.25 -2.78
CA LYS A 365 -7.40 7.05 -2.15
C LYS A 365 -6.40 7.95 -2.87
N TYR A 366 -5.79 8.86 -2.16
CA TYR A 366 -4.58 9.52 -2.66
C TYR A 366 -3.45 9.28 -1.67
N GLU A 367 -2.26 9.19 -2.18
CA GLU A 367 -1.05 9.02 -1.40
C GLU A 367 -0.01 10.05 -1.84
N ARG A 368 0.58 10.72 -0.88
CA ARG A 368 1.67 11.63 -1.10
C ARG A 368 2.97 10.87 -0.97
N ARG A 369 3.61 10.53 -2.08
CA ARG A 369 4.94 9.92 -2.06
C ARG A 369 6.02 10.99 -2.11
N PRO A 370 6.67 11.30 -0.98
CA PRO A 370 7.77 12.25 -0.97
C PRO A 370 8.89 11.82 -1.94
N PRO A 371 9.65 12.74 -2.55
CA PRO A 371 9.54 14.17 -2.33
C PRO A 371 8.62 14.91 -3.30
N HIS A 372 8.17 14.31 -4.41
CA HIS A 372 7.57 15.06 -5.53
C HIS A 372 6.43 14.34 -6.25
N ARG A 373 5.97 13.19 -5.81
CA ARG A 373 4.92 12.42 -6.46
C ARG A 373 3.62 12.47 -5.67
N VAL A 374 2.52 12.66 -6.37
CA VAL A 374 1.16 12.47 -5.86
C VAL A 374 0.52 11.37 -6.67
N GLU A 375 -0.02 10.39 -6.01
CA GLU A 375 -0.73 9.27 -6.59
C GLU A 375 -2.15 9.26 -6.05
N GLY A 376 -3.13 9.08 -6.93
CA GLY A 376 -4.53 9.01 -6.55
C GLY A 376 -5.31 8.14 -7.50
N GLY A 377 -6.49 7.75 -7.11
CA GLY A 377 -7.39 6.98 -7.94
C GLY A 377 -8.81 6.95 -7.39
N ALA A 378 -9.75 6.67 -8.28
CA ALA A 378 -11.16 6.49 -7.97
C ALA A 378 -11.72 5.31 -8.74
N CYS A 379 -12.67 4.62 -8.14
CA CYS A 379 -13.54 3.67 -8.82
C CYS A 379 -14.98 4.18 -8.74
N ILE A 380 -15.60 4.42 -9.89
CA ILE A 380 -16.99 4.82 -10.00
C ILE A 380 -17.81 3.55 -10.19
N PRO A 381 -18.61 3.11 -9.20
CA PRO A 381 -19.36 1.86 -9.28
C PRO A 381 -20.34 1.87 -10.46
N HIS A 382 -20.54 0.73 -11.09
CA HIS A 382 -21.48 0.56 -12.21
C HIS A 382 -22.93 0.90 -11.85
N GLU A 383 -23.32 0.73 -10.59
CA GLU A 383 -24.66 1.05 -10.08
C GLU A 383 -25.08 2.50 -10.31
N GLN A 384 -24.10 3.39 -10.57
CA GLN A 384 -24.36 4.79 -10.90
C GLN A 384 -24.55 5.04 -12.41
N SER A 385 -24.48 3.99 -13.25
CA SER A 385 -24.68 4.09 -14.71
C SER A 385 -25.37 2.85 -15.26
N GLU A 386 -26.73 2.88 -15.28
CA GLU A 386 -27.53 1.81 -15.88
C GLU A 386 -27.15 1.57 -17.36
N GLU A 387 -26.80 2.62 -18.08
CA GLU A 387 -26.35 2.55 -19.47
C GLU A 387 -25.01 1.81 -19.59
N LEU A 388 -24.10 2.00 -18.64
CA LEU A 388 -22.82 1.32 -18.61
C LEU A 388 -22.98 -0.17 -18.29
N MET A 389 -23.89 -0.50 -17.35
CA MET A 389 -24.24 -1.89 -17.02
C MET A 389 -24.86 -2.62 -18.21
N TRP A 390 -25.75 -1.96 -18.96
CA TRP A 390 -26.33 -2.53 -20.15
C TRP A 390 -25.26 -2.79 -21.23
N ARG A 391 -24.39 -1.82 -21.45
CA ARG A 391 -23.27 -1.94 -22.40
C ARG A 391 -22.29 -3.04 -22.00
N LEU A 392 -21.95 -3.18 -20.74
CA LEU A 392 -21.12 -4.28 -20.22
C LEU A 392 -21.76 -5.65 -20.43
N GLY A 393 -23.07 -5.76 -20.21
CA GLY A 393 -23.83 -6.99 -20.48
C GLY A 393 -23.83 -7.36 -21.96
N ALA A 394 -23.97 -6.38 -22.86
CA ALA A 394 -23.95 -6.55 -24.30
C ALA A 394 -22.54 -6.83 -24.87
N THR A 395 -21.46 -6.40 -24.18
CA THR A 395 -20.11 -6.37 -24.70
C THR A 395 -19.23 -7.55 -24.33
N ARG A 396 -19.66 -8.42 -23.41
CA ARG A 396 -18.93 -9.67 -23.14
C ARG A 396 -18.75 -10.56 -24.37
N GLY A 397 -19.26 -10.16 -25.55
CA GLY A 397 -19.29 -10.98 -26.73
C GLY A 397 -18.85 -10.36 -28.07
N GLY A 398 -18.46 -9.09 -28.21
CA GLY A 398 -18.13 -8.58 -29.54
C GLY A 398 -17.27 -7.31 -29.62
N PRO A 399 -16.63 -7.05 -30.79
CA PRO A 399 -15.79 -5.87 -31.02
C PRO A 399 -16.53 -4.55 -30.84
N ASP A 400 -17.82 -4.47 -31.18
CA ASP A 400 -18.62 -3.24 -31.03
C ASP A 400 -18.77 -2.79 -29.58
N GLY A 401 -18.75 -3.72 -28.67
CA GLY A 401 -18.82 -3.42 -27.25
C GLY A 401 -17.52 -2.90 -26.66
N GLN A 402 -16.40 -3.42 -27.09
CA GLN A 402 -15.09 -2.90 -26.65
C GLN A 402 -14.89 -1.46 -27.11
N GLU A 403 -15.32 -1.13 -28.35
CA GLU A 403 -15.26 0.24 -28.85
C GLU A 403 -16.20 1.18 -28.07
N ALA A 404 -17.39 0.74 -27.68
CA ALA A 404 -18.30 1.52 -26.87
C ALA A 404 -17.73 1.84 -25.47
N LEU A 405 -17.05 0.87 -24.85
CA LEU A 405 -16.36 1.09 -23.56
C LEU A 405 -15.15 2.01 -23.70
N LEU A 406 -14.42 1.88 -24.79
CA LEU A 406 -13.29 2.77 -25.09
C LEU A 406 -13.79 4.20 -25.33
N GLU A 407 -14.91 4.40 -26.03
CA GLU A 407 -15.50 5.73 -26.23
C GLU A 407 -16.03 6.33 -24.91
N HIS A 408 -16.56 5.51 -24.01
CA HIS A 408 -16.88 5.95 -22.66
C HIS A 408 -15.63 6.48 -21.93
N CYS A 409 -14.53 5.73 -21.96
CA CYS A 409 -13.26 6.18 -21.37
C CYS A 409 -12.75 7.47 -22.03
N ARG A 410 -12.88 7.61 -23.36
CA ARG A 410 -12.51 8.83 -24.10
C ARG A 410 -13.38 10.03 -23.67
N SER A 411 -14.67 9.81 -23.44
CA SER A 411 -15.57 10.87 -22.95
C SER A 411 -15.14 11.39 -21.59
N ILE A 412 -14.85 10.48 -20.67
CA ILE A 412 -14.32 10.83 -19.34
C ILE A 412 -12.96 11.54 -19.44
N ALA A 413 -12.07 11.04 -20.30
CA ALA A 413 -10.77 11.65 -20.52
C ALA A 413 -10.89 13.11 -21.04
N ARG A 414 -11.84 13.36 -21.95
CA ARG A 414 -12.14 14.74 -22.42
C ARG A 414 -12.67 15.62 -21.29
N ALA A 415 -13.58 15.12 -20.45
CA ALA A 415 -14.11 15.85 -19.31
C ALA A 415 -12.99 16.20 -18.30
N LEU A 416 -12.13 15.25 -17.98
CA LEU A 416 -10.99 15.48 -17.09
C LEU A 416 -10.02 16.55 -17.64
N ILE A 417 -9.75 16.54 -18.95
CA ILE A 417 -8.92 17.58 -19.57
C ILE A 417 -9.59 18.94 -19.45
N ALA A 418 -10.88 19.07 -19.73
CA ALA A 418 -11.61 20.32 -19.65
C ALA A 418 -11.54 20.91 -18.22
N VAL A 419 -11.74 20.06 -17.21
CA VAL A 419 -11.62 20.48 -15.79
C VAL A 419 -10.21 20.97 -15.46
N LEU A 420 -9.18 20.25 -15.93
CA LEU A 420 -7.79 20.64 -15.70
C LEU A 420 -7.40 21.93 -16.43
N GLU A 421 -8.01 22.21 -17.60
CA GLU A 421 -7.87 23.47 -18.30
C GLU A 421 -8.50 24.64 -17.52
N ASP A 422 -9.72 24.45 -17.02
CA ASP A 422 -10.43 25.46 -16.20
C ASP A 422 -9.65 25.78 -14.92
N LEU A 423 -9.04 24.78 -14.31
CA LEU A 423 -8.19 24.96 -13.13
C LEU A 423 -6.77 25.48 -13.47
N LYS A 424 -6.48 25.78 -14.75
CA LYS A 424 -5.20 26.32 -15.26
C LYS A 424 -4.00 25.38 -15.11
N PHE A 425 -4.21 24.07 -14.94
CA PHE A 425 -3.13 23.09 -14.90
C PHE A 425 -2.64 22.67 -16.30
N ALA A 426 -3.46 22.81 -17.32
CA ALA A 426 -3.13 22.44 -18.69
C ALA A 426 -2.30 23.51 -19.44
N ARG A 427 -1.96 24.65 -18.83
CA ARG A 427 -1.07 25.63 -19.46
C ARG A 427 0.32 25.05 -19.58
N PRO A 428 1.03 25.26 -20.71
CA PRO A 428 2.44 24.94 -20.78
C PRO A 428 3.14 25.66 -19.62
N ALA A 429 4.02 24.95 -18.90
CA ALA A 429 4.95 25.62 -18.02
C ALA A 429 5.61 26.71 -18.88
N GLU A 430 5.37 27.95 -18.56
CA GLU A 430 6.17 29.03 -19.11
C GLU A 430 7.60 28.62 -18.81
N THR A 431 8.36 28.32 -19.85
CA THR A 431 9.79 28.12 -19.76
C THR A 431 10.35 29.38 -19.15
N ALA A 432 10.35 29.41 -17.82
CA ALA A 432 11.06 30.43 -17.06
C ALA A 432 12.50 30.30 -17.49
N GLY A 433 12.95 31.32 -18.25
CA GLY A 433 14.22 31.33 -18.93
C GLY A 433 15.35 30.80 -18.07
N LEU A 434 15.88 29.68 -18.50
CA LEU A 434 17.22 29.21 -18.25
C LEU A 434 17.85 29.06 -19.63
N LEU A 435 18.34 30.16 -20.14
CA LEU A 435 19.50 30.25 -21.00
C LEU A 435 20.63 30.84 -20.18
#